data_61d27d732067c5e005c2ac09ec1aa495
#
_entry.id   61d27d732067c5e005c2ac09ec1aa495
#
_cell.length_a   1.000
_cell.length_b   1.000
_cell.length_c   1.000
_cell.angle_alpha   90.00
_cell.angle_beta   90.00
_cell.angle_gamma   90.00
#
_symmetry.space_group_name_H-M   'P 1'
#
loop_
_entity.id
_entity.type
_entity.pdbx_description
1 polymer ?
#
loop_
_entity_poly.entity_id
_entity_poly.type
_entity_poly.pdbx_seq_one_letter_code
_entity_poly.pdbx_strand_id
1 'polypeptide(L)'
;MKAMFRLGYQGASVRDICAAAGVPQGSFTNHFRSKEAFAEEVLNRYFARTQAVVKEALDDKSLTPRRRLKRYLDLISDTLEDAKWDRGCLIGNFSLETSSQSKLLRERLQAIFQEWYAPFSSCIAEAQAVGEIDSRFDPTDLAEFLLASWEGAILRMKVERGPAAIDRFKKIVYQTILKKSKMKIP
;
A
#
# COMPACT_ATOMS: atom_id res chain seq x y z
N MET A 1 -2.46 16.16 3.57
CA MET A 1 -2.95 14.86 3.09
C MET A 1 -4.31 14.95 2.38
N LYS A 2 -5.38 15.54 2.94
CA LYS A 2 -6.72 15.63 2.28
C LYS A 2 -6.68 16.22 0.85
N ALA A 3 -5.94 17.33 0.64
CA ALA A 3 -5.79 17.95 -0.68
C ALA A 3 -5.11 16.99 -1.68
N MET A 4 -4.07 16.26 -1.24
CA MET A 4 -3.35 15.31 -2.09
C MET A 4 -4.21 14.12 -2.53
N PHE A 5 -5.09 13.61 -1.66
CA PHE A 5 -6.05 12.56 -2.06
C PHE A 5 -7.08 13.05 -3.08
N ARG A 6 -7.56 14.30 -2.91
CA ARG A 6 -8.63 14.84 -3.76
C ARG A 6 -8.13 15.31 -5.11
N LEU A 7 -6.98 15.98 -5.15
CA LEU A 7 -6.49 16.69 -6.34
C LEU A 7 -5.25 16.03 -6.96
N GLY A 8 -4.66 15.03 -6.31
CA GLY A 8 -3.35 14.49 -6.68
C GLY A 8 -2.20 15.44 -6.35
N TYR A 9 -0.99 15.02 -6.64
CA TYR A 9 0.20 15.87 -6.47
C TYR A 9 0.20 17.01 -7.48
N GLN A 10 -0.04 16.72 -8.76
CA GLN A 10 0.01 17.74 -9.81
C GLN A 10 -1.10 18.80 -9.65
N GLY A 11 -2.33 18.36 -9.39
CA GLY A 11 -3.49 19.25 -9.28
C GLY A 11 -3.56 20.06 -8.00
N ALA A 12 -2.89 19.66 -6.91
CA ALA A 12 -2.90 20.40 -5.65
C ALA A 12 -1.89 21.54 -5.66
N SER A 13 -2.34 22.79 -5.69
CA SER A 13 -1.49 23.96 -5.48
C SER A 13 -1.15 24.17 -3.99
N VAL A 14 -0.11 24.98 -3.69
CA VAL A 14 0.19 25.39 -2.30
C VAL A 14 -1.00 26.11 -1.65
N ARG A 15 -1.74 26.88 -2.43
CA ARG A 15 -2.97 27.53 -1.99
C ARG A 15 -4.04 26.53 -1.56
N ASP A 16 -4.25 25.45 -2.34
CA ASP A 16 -5.21 24.40 -2.01
C ASP A 16 -4.80 23.64 -0.76
N ILE A 17 -3.50 23.39 -0.58
CA ILE A 17 -2.95 22.72 0.60
C ILE A 17 -3.22 23.57 1.86
N CYS A 18 -2.93 24.86 1.80
CA CYS A 18 -3.15 25.79 2.92
C CYS A 18 -4.63 25.96 3.22
N ALA A 19 -5.47 26.11 2.19
CA ALA A 19 -6.92 26.19 2.34
C ALA A 19 -7.50 24.93 3.01
N ALA A 20 -7.03 23.75 2.61
CA ALA A 20 -7.45 22.47 3.21
C ALA A 20 -6.96 22.28 4.66
N ALA A 21 -5.94 23.05 5.07
CA ALA A 21 -5.40 23.07 6.44
C ALA A 21 -5.99 24.21 7.29
N GLY A 22 -6.75 25.14 6.71
CA GLY A 22 -7.29 26.31 7.40
C GLY A 22 -6.22 27.32 7.82
N VAL A 23 -5.11 27.42 7.07
CA VAL A 23 -3.97 28.31 7.38
C VAL A 23 -3.70 29.28 6.25
N PRO A 24 -3.12 30.49 6.53
CA PRO A 24 -2.68 31.42 5.50
C PRO A 24 -1.59 30.80 4.61
N GLN A 25 -1.58 31.17 3.31
CA GLN A 25 -0.60 30.64 2.36
C GLN A 25 0.86 30.93 2.77
N GLY A 26 1.13 32.07 3.38
CA GLY A 26 2.47 32.42 3.88
C GLY A 26 3.01 31.47 4.96
N SER A 27 2.12 30.73 5.66
CA SER A 27 2.54 29.73 6.65
C SER A 27 3.24 28.53 6.00
N PHE A 28 2.99 28.26 4.72
CA PHE A 28 3.59 27.11 4.03
C PHE A 28 5.11 27.21 3.99
N THR A 29 5.64 28.36 3.58
CA THR A 29 7.09 28.59 3.46
C THR A 29 7.84 28.55 4.78
N ASN A 30 7.13 28.78 5.91
CA ASN A 30 7.72 28.67 7.24
C ASN A 30 7.99 27.21 7.64
N HIS A 31 7.28 26.24 7.02
CA HIS A 31 7.36 24.82 7.36
C HIS A 31 7.97 23.97 6.26
N PHE A 32 7.79 24.35 5.00
CA PHE A 32 8.23 23.56 3.84
C PHE A 32 8.94 24.44 2.82
N ARG A 33 10.16 24.07 2.46
CA ARG A 33 10.96 24.74 1.45
C ARG A 33 10.39 24.65 0.03
N SER A 34 9.53 23.65 -0.22
CA SER A 34 8.90 23.41 -1.52
C SER A 34 7.65 22.53 -1.40
N LYS A 35 6.80 22.52 -2.43
CA LYS A 35 5.69 21.58 -2.55
C LYS A 35 6.18 20.11 -2.57
N GLU A 36 7.34 19.87 -3.13
CA GLU A 36 7.98 18.56 -3.19
C GLU A 36 8.38 18.07 -1.79
N ALA A 37 9.01 18.92 -0.96
CA ALA A 37 9.34 18.59 0.43
C ALA A 37 8.08 18.33 1.28
N PHE A 38 7.00 19.09 1.04
CA PHE A 38 5.69 18.79 1.65
C PHE A 38 5.13 17.44 1.20
N ALA A 39 5.27 17.12 -0.07
CA ALA A 39 4.77 15.85 -0.63
C ALA A 39 5.53 14.65 -0.07
N GLU A 40 6.83 14.75 0.12
CA GLU A 40 7.66 13.75 0.79
C GLU A 40 7.18 13.50 2.23
N GLU A 41 6.91 14.55 2.99
CA GLU A 41 6.35 14.44 4.35
C GLU A 41 4.96 13.79 4.35
N VAL A 42 4.13 14.11 3.36
CA VAL A 42 2.81 13.47 3.17
C VAL A 42 2.95 11.98 2.90
N LEU A 43 3.89 11.58 2.04
CA LEU A 43 4.21 10.16 1.77
C LEU A 43 4.67 9.45 3.03
N ASN A 44 5.60 10.06 3.79
CA ASN A 44 6.12 9.49 5.03
C ASN A 44 5.00 9.25 6.06
N ARG A 45 4.13 10.23 6.26
CA ARG A 45 2.99 10.11 7.19
C ARG A 45 1.94 9.10 6.72
N TYR A 46 1.72 9.01 5.42
CA TYR A 46 0.82 8.01 4.87
C TYR A 46 1.41 6.61 5.05
N PHE A 47 2.68 6.44 4.71
CA PHE A 47 3.37 5.16 4.81
C PHE A 47 3.49 4.68 6.27
N ALA A 48 3.74 5.56 7.23
CA ALA A 48 3.74 5.20 8.65
C ALA A 48 2.40 4.57 9.10
N ARG A 49 1.26 5.04 8.56
CA ARG A 49 -0.05 4.43 8.80
C ARG A 49 -0.17 3.06 8.14
N THR A 50 0.32 2.93 6.91
CA THR A 50 0.37 1.64 6.21
C THR A 50 1.22 0.64 6.98
N GLN A 51 2.40 1.05 7.49
CA GLN A 51 3.26 0.22 8.32
C GLN A 51 2.57 -0.23 9.62
N ALA A 52 1.76 0.62 10.23
CA ALA A 52 0.99 0.24 11.42
C ALA A 52 -0.01 -0.90 11.11
N VAL A 53 -0.70 -0.84 9.97
CA VAL A 53 -1.59 -1.93 9.52
C VAL A 53 -0.81 -3.19 9.17
N VAL A 54 0.34 -3.05 8.48
CA VAL A 54 1.23 -4.17 8.19
C VAL A 54 1.64 -4.87 9.48
N LYS A 55 2.09 -4.10 10.47
CA LYS A 55 2.50 -4.62 11.77
C LYS A 55 1.35 -5.31 12.50
N GLU A 56 0.19 -4.66 12.55
CA GLU A 56 -1.02 -5.24 13.17
C GLU A 56 -1.37 -6.61 12.57
N ALA A 57 -1.28 -6.73 11.24
CA ALA A 57 -1.66 -7.96 10.55
C ALA A 57 -0.57 -9.03 10.58
N LEU A 58 0.71 -8.66 10.30
CA LEU A 58 1.77 -9.63 10.06
C LEU A 58 2.53 -10.03 11.34
N ASP A 59 2.48 -9.23 12.41
CA ASP A 59 3.11 -9.55 13.70
C ASP A 59 2.20 -10.36 14.64
N ASP A 60 0.93 -10.56 14.29
CA ASP A 60 -0.01 -11.34 15.11
C ASP A 60 0.35 -12.84 15.10
N LYS A 61 1.20 -13.24 16.04
CA LYS A 61 1.65 -14.63 16.17
C LYS A 61 0.56 -15.59 16.68
N SER A 62 -0.64 -15.13 17.03
CA SER A 62 -1.81 -15.98 17.28
C SER A 62 -2.38 -16.59 16.00
N LEU A 63 -2.05 -15.99 14.85
CA LEU A 63 -2.43 -16.45 13.53
C LEU A 63 -1.27 -17.16 12.83
N THR A 64 -1.60 -18.16 12.00
CA THR A 64 -0.60 -18.77 11.12
C THR A 64 -0.11 -17.76 10.06
N PRO A 65 1.12 -17.90 9.53
CA PRO A 65 1.69 -16.93 8.57
C PRO A 65 0.75 -16.64 7.39
N ARG A 66 0.15 -17.67 6.82
CA ARG A 66 -0.82 -17.53 5.73
C ARG A 66 -2.06 -16.74 6.15
N ARG A 67 -2.56 -16.93 7.39
CA ARG A 67 -3.71 -16.17 7.91
C ARG A 67 -3.36 -14.71 8.16
N ARG A 68 -2.12 -14.41 8.57
CA ARG A 68 -1.63 -13.03 8.72
C ARG A 68 -1.64 -12.26 7.39
N LEU A 69 -1.15 -12.90 6.31
CA LEU A 69 -1.22 -12.31 4.96
C LEU A 69 -2.67 -12.03 4.53
N LYS A 70 -3.59 -12.96 4.79
CA LYS A 70 -5.01 -12.75 4.51
C LYS A 70 -5.58 -11.60 5.33
N ARG A 71 -5.27 -11.54 6.63
CA ARG A 71 -5.73 -10.48 7.52
C ARG A 71 -5.34 -9.09 7.01
N TYR A 72 -4.12 -8.93 6.52
CA TYR A 72 -3.71 -7.64 5.92
C TYR A 72 -4.62 -7.22 4.77
N LEU A 73 -4.87 -8.13 3.83
CA LEU A 73 -5.75 -7.85 2.69
C LEU A 73 -7.19 -7.52 3.13
N ASP A 74 -7.67 -8.17 4.18
CA ASP A 74 -9.00 -7.91 4.74
C ASP A 74 -9.06 -6.53 5.40
N LEU A 75 -8.11 -6.17 6.28
CA LEU A 75 -8.04 -4.86 6.94
C LEU A 75 -7.98 -3.69 5.95
N ILE A 76 -7.21 -3.84 4.87
CA ILE A 76 -7.17 -2.79 3.83
C ILE A 76 -8.49 -2.76 3.05
N SER A 77 -9.11 -3.93 2.75
CA SER A 77 -10.42 -3.97 2.08
C SER A 77 -11.49 -3.24 2.89
N ASP A 78 -11.55 -3.47 4.20
CA ASP A 78 -12.49 -2.81 5.11
C ASP A 78 -12.27 -1.28 5.10
N THR A 79 -11.00 -0.84 5.12
CA THR A 79 -10.66 0.60 5.01
C THR A 79 -11.10 1.22 3.68
N LEU A 80 -11.01 0.47 2.58
CA LEU A 80 -11.45 0.92 1.26
C LEU A 80 -12.98 0.96 1.16
N GLU A 81 -13.67 0.02 1.79
CA GLU A 81 -15.13 0.00 1.90
C GLU A 81 -15.65 1.17 2.72
N ASP A 82 -15.08 1.44 3.89
CA ASP A 82 -15.40 2.61 4.72
C ASP A 82 -15.21 3.93 3.96
N ALA A 83 -14.23 3.97 3.06
CA ALA A 83 -14.01 5.08 2.14
C ALA A 83 -14.95 5.06 0.90
N LYS A 84 -15.96 4.16 0.86
CA LYS A 84 -16.93 4.00 -0.24
C LYS A 84 -16.26 3.80 -1.61
N TRP A 85 -15.15 3.06 -1.61
CA TRP A 85 -14.37 2.72 -2.81
C TRP A 85 -13.87 3.94 -3.63
N ASP A 86 -13.86 5.12 -3.00
CA ASP A 86 -13.52 6.40 -3.67
C ASP A 86 -12.02 6.72 -3.61
N ARG A 87 -11.30 6.15 -2.65
CA ARG A 87 -9.88 6.43 -2.43
C ARG A 87 -9.02 5.26 -2.88
N GLY A 88 -8.00 5.56 -3.67
CA GLY A 88 -6.94 4.61 -3.98
C GLY A 88 -5.79 4.68 -2.97
N CYS A 89 -4.72 3.96 -3.25
CA CYS A 89 -3.46 4.08 -2.52
C CYS A 89 -2.74 5.39 -2.89
N LEU A 90 -2.33 6.16 -1.88
CA LEU A 90 -1.62 7.42 -2.13
C LEU A 90 -0.23 7.17 -2.71
N ILE A 91 0.46 6.09 -2.30
CA ILE A 91 1.77 5.70 -2.83
C ILE A 91 1.64 5.39 -4.32
N GLY A 92 0.65 4.58 -4.72
CA GLY A 92 0.38 4.28 -6.13
C GLY A 92 0.04 5.53 -6.94
N ASN A 93 -0.81 6.42 -6.43
CA ASN A 93 -1.14 7.69 -7.11
C ASN A 93 0.13 8.55 -7.32
N PHE A 94 0.94 8.74 -6.29
CA PHE A 94 2.19 9.50 -6.39
C PHE A 94 3.20 8.85 -7.35
N SER A 95 3.28 7.53 -7.37
CA SER A 95 4.14 6.81 -8.30
C SER A 95 3.81 7.14 -9.76
N LEU A 96 2.52 7.25 -10.10
CA LEU A 96 2.07 7.62 -11.44
C LEU A 96 2.34 9.09 -11.78
N GLU A 97 2.17 9.99 -10.79
CA GLU A 97 2.23 11.42 -11.04
C GLU A 97 3.66 12.00 -10.96
N THR A 98 4.55 11.41 -10.18
CA THR A 98 5.81 12.07 -9.80
C THR A 98 7.10 11.39 -10.22
N SER A 99 7.07 10.09 -10.55
CA SER A 99 8.30 9.31 -10.78
C SER A 99 9.15 9.77 -11.96
N SER A 100 8.55 10.38 -12.99
CA SER A 100 9.26 10.94 -14.14
C SER A 100 9.74 12.38 -13.92
N GLN A 101 9.19 13.09 -12.92
CA GLN A 101 9.37 14.54 -12.78
C GLN A 101 10.18 14.94 -11.55
N SER A 102 10.19 14.11 -10.50
CA SER A 102 10.86 14.37 -9.24
C SER A 102 11.81 13.24 -8.86
N LYS A 103 13.11 13.52 -8.86
CA LYS A 103 14.11 12.57 -8.37
C LYS A 103 13.90 12.27 -6.88
N LEU A 104 13.65 13.30 -6.06
CA LEU A 104 13.42 13.16 -4.62
C LEU A 104 12.26 12.22 -4.32
N LEU A 105 11.09 12.46 -4.94
CA LEU A 105 9.89 11.65 -4.69
C LEU A 105 10.05 10.23 -5.24
N ARG A 106 10.73 10.06 -6.39
CA ARG A 106 11.02 8.73 -6.94
C ARG A 106 11.90 7.90 -6.01
N GLU A 107 12.99 8.48 -5.49
CA GLU A 107 13.89 7.80 -4.56
C GLU A 107 13.16 7.42 -3.25
N ARG A 108 12.32 8.34 -2.74
CA ARG A 108 11.52 8.05 -1.56
C ARG A 108 10.48 6.95 -1.80
N LEU A 109 9.82 6.95 -2.96
CA LEU A 109 8.88 5.89 -3.35
C LEU A 109 9.56 4.53 -3.49
N GLN A 110 10.77 4.48 -4.07
CA GLN A 110 11.56 3.26 -4.13
C GLN A 110 11.86 2.70 -2.73
N ALA A 111 12.31 3.56 -1.81
CA ALA A 111 12.55 3.15 -0.43
C ALA A 111 11.26 2.65 0.25
N ILE A 112 10.14 3.35 0.06
CA ILE A 112 8.82 2.95 0.59
C ILE A 112 8.43 1.56 0.08
N PHE A 113 8.58 1.27 -1.21
CA PHE A 113 8.26 -0.05 -1.73
C PHE A 113 9.13 -1.14 -1.10
N GLN A 114 10.44 -0.92 -0.96
CA GLN A 114 11.34 -1.86 -0.30
C GLN A 114 10.96 -2.11 1.16
N GLU A 115 10.70 -1.03 1.92
CA GLU A 115 10.25 -1.12 3.30
C GLU A 115 8.88 -1.82 3.43
N TRP A 116 8.03 -1.70 2.41
CA TRP A 116 6.66 -2.24 2.45
C TRP A 116 6.63 -3.74 2.20
N TYR A 117 7.34 -4.25 1.18
CA TYR A 117 7.27 -5.69 0.91
C TYR A 117 8.19 -6.56 1.76
N ALA A 118 9.20 -6.00 2.42
CA ALA A 118 10.09 -6.78 3.28
C ALA A 118 9.35 -7.60 4.37
N PRO A 119 8.40 -7.06 5.15
CA PRO A 119 7.64 -7.86 6.12
C PRO A 119 6.74 -8.92 5.47
N PHE A 120 6.26 -8.70 4.24
CA PHE A 120 5.52 -9.72 3.48
C PHE A 120 6.43 -10.86 3.05
N SER A 121 7.62 -10.55 2.53
CA SER A 121 8.64 -11.54 2.18
C SER A 121 8.95 -12.43 3.38
N SER A 122 9.20 -11.84 4.55
CA SER A 122 9.44 -12.59 5.79
C SER A 122 8.26 -13.49 6.18
N CYS A 123 7.03 -12.97 6.09
CA CYS A 123 5.83 -13.73 6.42
C CYS A 123 5.55 -14.87 5.42
N ILE A 124 5.85 -14.65 4.13
CA ILE A 124 5.76 -15.68 3.08
C ILE A 124 6.80 -16.77 3.32
N ALA A 125 8.05 -16.41 3.67
CA ALA A 125 9.09 -17.37 4.02
C ALA A 125 8.69 -18.24 5.22
N GLU A 126 8.12 -17.63 6.27
CA GLU A 126 7.55 -18.38 7.41
C GLU A 126 6.45 -19.36 6.94
N ALA A 127 5.55 -18.90 6.06
CA ALA A 127 4.46 -19.73 5.55
C ALA A 127 4.94 -20.91 4.69
N GLN A 128 6.01 -20.71 3.92
CA GLN A 128 6.67 -21.76 3.14
C GLN A 128 7.37 -22.77 4.05
N ALA A 129 8.11 -22.28 5.07
CA ALA A 129 8.82 -23.14 6.02
C ALA A 129 7.89 -24.08 6.78
N VAL A 130 6.66 -23.64 7.10
CA VAL A 130 5.64 -24.49 7.76
C VAL A 130 4.71 -25.21 6.77
N GLY A 131 4.99 -25.16 5.47
CA GLY A 131 4.24 -25.86 4.43
C GLY A 131 2.82 -25.30 4.16
N GLU A 132 2.53 -24.07 4.56
CA GLU A 132 1.23 -23.43 4.28
C GLU A 132 1.15 -22.83 2.88
N ILE A 133 2.28 -22.46 2.28
CA ILE A 133 2.40 -21.90 0.92
C ILE A 133 3.47 -22.72 0.17
N ASP A 134 3.29 -22.84 -1.14
CA ASP A 134 4.24 -23.51 -2.02
C ASP A 134 5.61 -22.77 -2.04
N SER A 135 6.70 -23.53 -1.92
CA SER A 135 8.08 -23.01 -1.85
C SER A 135 8.79 -22.96 -3.21
N ARG A 136 8.07 -23.12 -4.32
CA ARG A 136 8.69 -23.09 -5.68
C ARG A 136 9.22 -21.71 -6.07
N PHE A 137 8.68 -20.65 -5.48
CA PHE A 137 9.06 -19.27 -5.78
C PHE A 137 9.78 -18.64 -4.61
N ASP A 138 10.69 -17.72 -4.91
CA ASP A 138 11.35 -16.90 -3.91
C ASP A 138 10.32 -16.07 -3.12
N PRO A 139 10.44 -15.99 -1.79
CA PRO A 139 9.50 -15.22 -0.96
C PRO A 139 9.45 -13.73 -1.30
N THR A 140 10.57 -13.14 -1.75
CA THR A 140 10.64 -11.73 -2.11
C THR A 140 9.91 -11.48 -3.42
N ASP A 141 10.13 -12.34 -4.43
CA ASP A 141 9.42 -12.25 -5.71
C ASP A 141 7.91 -12.38 -5.50
N LEU A 142 7.48 -13.29 -4.61
CA LEU A 142 6.05 -13.42 -4.28
C LEU A 142 5.50 -12.20 -3.54
N ALA A 143 6.26 -11.59 -2.65
CA ALA A 143 5.85 -10.40 -1.92
C ALA A 143 5.69 -9.20 -2.87
N GLU A 144 6.67 -8.99 -3.75
CA GLU A 144 6.62 -7.93 -4.76
C GLU A 144 5.44 -8.14 -5.72
N PHE A 145 5.26 -9.35 -6.24
CA PHE A 145 4.15 -9.67 -7.12
C PHE A 145 2.79 -9.48 -6.42
N LEU A 146 2.66 -9.93 -5.17
CA LEU A 146 1.44 -9.79 -4.37
C LEU A 146 1.05 -8.32 -4.22
N LEU A 147 2.00 -7.47 -3.81
CA LEU A 147 1.74 -6.05 -3.59
C LEU A 147 1.52 -5.28 -4.90
N ALA A 148 2.28 -5.57 -5.96
CA ALA A 148 2.06 -4.95 -7.28
C ALA A 148 0.67 -5.30 -7.84
N SER A 149 0.25 -6.56 -7.72
CA SER A 149 -1.08 -7.01 -8.15
C SER A 149 -2.19 -6.42 -7.27
N TRP A 150 -1.94 -6.27 -5.97
CA TRP A 150 -2.85 -5.62 -5.03
C TRP A 150 -3.06 -4.14 -5.36
N GLU A 151 -1.98 -3.39 -5.63
CA GLU A 151 -2.07 -2.00 -6.09
C GLU A 151 -2.84 -1.88 -7.40
N GLY A 152 -2.66 -2.81 -8.33
CA GLY A 152 -3.46 -2.90 -9.56
C GLY A 152 -4.95 -3.12 -9.29
N ALA A 153 -5.31 -3.96 -8.32
CA ALA A 153 -6.70 -4.16 -7.90
C ALA A 153 -7.29 -2.90 -7.27
N ILE A 154 -6.54 -2.19 -6.42
CA ILE A 154 -6.95 -0.91 -5.82
C ILE A 154 -7.16 0.17 -6.90
N LEU A 155 -6.27 0.24 -7.90
CA LEU A 155 -6.44 1.16 -9.03
C LEU A 155 -7.75 0.90 -9.78
N ARG A 156 -8.04 -0.37 -10.09
CA ARG A 156 -9.30 -0.77 -10.76
C ARG A 156 -10.52 -0.47 -9.90
N MET A 157 -10.48 -0.82 -8.62
CA MET A 157 -11.53 -0.51 -7.64
C MET A 157 -11.88 0.98 -7.63
N LYS A 158 -10.87 1.86 -7.63
CA LYS A 158 -11.07 3.33 -7.65
C LYS A 158 -11.83 3.80 -8.91
N VAL A 159 -11.58 3.17 -10.07
CA VAL A 159 -12.28 3.47 -11.34
C VAL A 159 -13.68 2.89 -11.33
N GLU A 160 -13.84 1.65 -10.88
CA GLU A 160 -15.11 0.92 -10.89
C GLU A 160 -16.06 1.34 -9.76
N ARG A 161 -15.56 2.06 -8.74
CA ARG A 161 -16.33 2.54 -7.57
C ARG A 161 -17.07 1.42 -6.83
N GLY A 162 -16.39 0.26 -6.69
CA GLY A 162 -16.99 -0.90 -6.04
C GLY A 162 -15.99 -2.02 -5.76
N PRO A 163 -16.40 -3.05 -5.01
CA PRO A 163 -15.50 -4.11 -4.50
C PRO A 163 -15.02 -5.10 -5.56
N ALA A 164 -15.62 -5.16 -6.75
CA ALA A 164 -15.45 -6.27 -7.70
C ALA A 164 -13.99 -6.58 -8.06
N ALA A 165 -13.12 -5.56 -8.19
CA ALA A 165 -11.70 -5.76 -8.49
C ALA A 165 -10.95 -6.37 -7.28
N ILE A 166 -11.27 -5.91 -6.08
CA ILE A 166 -10.71 -6.40 -4.81
C ILE A 166 -11.13 -7.85 -4.57
N ASP A 167 -12.40 -8.17 -4.72
CA ASP A 167 -12.94 -9.52 -4.53
C ASP A 167 -12.32 -10.52 -5.52
N ARG A 168 -12.18 -10.11 -6.78
CA ARG A 168 -11.53 -10.93 -7.81
C ARG A 168 -10.07 -11.19 -7.47
N PHE A 169 -9.33 -10.16 -7.06
CA PHE A 169 -7.95 -10.30 -6.62
C PHE A 169 -7.84 -11.28 -5.44
N LYS A 170 -8.59 -11.05 -4.37
CA LYS A 170 -8.60 -11.92 -3.17
C LYS A 170 -8.94 -13.36 -3.55
N LYS A 171 -9.99 -13.58 -4.35
CA LYS A 171 -10.37 -14.91 -4.81
C LYS A 171 -9.24 -15.65 -5.52
N ILE A 172 -8.57 -14.96 -6.46
CA ILE A 172 -7.47 -15.57 -7.24
C ILE A 172 -6.26 -15.83 -6.34
N VAL A 173 -5.82 -14.84 -5.58
CA VAL A 173 -4.63 -14.97 -4.71
C VAL A 173 -4.81 -16.08 -3.67
N TYR A 174 -6.00 -16.21 -3.08
CA TYR A 174 -6.26 -17.26 -2.09
C TYR A 174 -6.30 -18.67 -2.69
N GLN A 175 -6.57 -18.79 -3.97
CA GLN A 175 -6.61 -20.07 -4.70
C GLN A 175 -5.29 -20.39 -5.41
N THR A 176 -4.37 -19.44 -5.52
CA THR A 176 -3.08 -19.58 -6.20
C THR A 176 -1.91 -19.38 -5.24
N ILE A 177 -1.47 -18.15 -5.04
CA ILE A 177 -0.27 -17.80 -4.24
C ILE A 177 -0.45 -18.20 -2.77
N LEU A 178 -1.58 -17.83 -2.18
CA LEU A 178 -1.92 -18.14 -0.78
C LEU A 178 -2.71 -19.45 -0.65
N LYS A 179 -2.65 -20.32 -1.65
CA LYS A 179 -3.30 -21.64 -1.57
C LYS A 179 -2.56 -22.51 -0.57
N LYS A 180 -3.31 -23.19 0.29
CA LYS A 180 -2.72 -24.17 1.22
C LYS A 180 -2.00 -25.26 0.41
N SER A 181 -0.71 -25.47 0.69
CA SER A 181 0.06 -26.54 0.06
C SER A 181 -0.62 -27.89 0.31
N LYS A 182 -0.65 -28.72 -0.73
CA LYS A 182 -1.11 -30.12 -0.60
C LYS A 182 0.03 -31.06 -0.18
N MET A 183 1.26 -30.55 -0.09
CA MET A 183 2.40 -31.35 0.34
C MET A 183 2.23 -31.73 1.82
N LYS A 184 2.04 -33.02 2.08
CA LYS A 184 2.29 -33.58 3.40
C LYS A 184 3.79 -33.46 3.63
N ILE A 185 4.17 -32.74 4.69
CA ILE A 185 5.54 -32.81 5.21
C ILE A 185 5.74 -34.28 5.64
N PRO A 186 6.79 -34.95 5.18
CA PRO A 186 7.09 -36.33 5.56
C PRO A 186 7.32 -36.46 7.07
#